data_67fda1f30b22c6216ce4336974a0694f
#
_entry.id   67fda1f30b22c6216ce4336974a0694f
#
_cell.length_a   1.000
_cell.length_b   1.000
_cell.length_c   1.000
_cell.angle_alpha   90.00
_cell.angle_beta   90.00
_cell.angle_gamma   90.00
#
_symmetry.space_group_name_H-M   'P 1'
#
loop_
_entity.id
_entity.type
_entity.pdbx_description
1 polymer ?
#
loop_
_entity_poly.entity_id
_entity_poly.type
_entity_poly.pdbx_seq_one_letter_code
_entity_poly.pdbx_strand_id
1 'polypeptide(L)'
;MDPTKIAEQIDRRRRSFVGAAAMTFTAAQFGMIGSANAQAVKPATHASFGPLKQIDAGLLNVGYAEAGPADGAPVILLHGWPYDIYSFVDVAPLVAAAGYRVIVPFVRGYGTTRFLSGETVRNGQQAVVAVDVINLMDALKIQKATIGGFDWGARSADIVAAIWPERCKALVSVSGYLIGSQAAGKMPLPPQAELQWWYQYYFATDRGRDGYDKYRRDFSKLIWKIASPKWDFDDATFDRSAAAFDNPDHVAIVIHNYRWRLDLAEGEAKYDDLEKRLATAPVITVPTITMEGDANGAPHPEPGAYANKFSGKYEHRLITGGIGHNLPQEAPQAFAEAVIDAAKG
;
A
#
# COMPACT_ATOMS: atom_id res chain seq x y z
N MET A 1 16.41 -36.30 30.90
CA MET A 1 15.85 -35.04 31.49
C MET A 1 14.37 -35.00 31.19
N ASP A 2 13.57 -34.84 32.21
CA ASP A 2 12.11 -34.89 32.15
C ASP A 2 11.55 -33.68 31.38
N PRO A 3 10.77 -33.89 30.31
CA PRO A 3 10.19 -32.80 29.49
C PRO A 3 9.32 -31.79 30.28
N THR A 4 8.71 -32.22 31.37
CA THR A 4 7.90 -31.40 32.27
C THR A 4 8.73 -30.33 32.99
N LYS A 5 9.98 -30.64 33.35
CA LYS A 5 10.87 -29.67 34.01
C LYS A 5 11.42 -28.60 33.06
N ILE A 6 11.49 -28.92 31.76
CA ILE A 6 11.91 -27.93 30.74
C ILE A 6 10.78 -26.92 30.49
N ALA A 7 9.52 -27.35 30.45
CA ALA A 7 8.36 -26.46 30.29
C ALA A 7 8.20 -25.48 31.46
N GLU A 8 8.37 -25.95 32.71
CA GLU A 8 8.32 -25.08 33.89
C GLU A 8 9.47 -24.05 33.94
N GLN A 9 10.65 -24.41 33.44
CA GLN A 9 11.80 -23.51 33.42
C GLN A 9 11.66 -22.41 32.36
N ILE A 10 10.96 -22.69 31.27
CA ILE A 10 10.62 -21.72 30.22
C ILE A 10 9.55 -20.74 30.72
N ASP A 11 8.56 -21.21 31.45
CA ASP A 11 7.47 -20.35 31.98
C ASP A 11 7.97 -19.41 33.09
N ARG A 12 8.90 -19.83 33.94
CA ARG A 12 9.53 -18.99 34.96
C ARG A 12 10.41 -17.87 34.34
N ARG A 13 11.07 -18.10 33.19
CA ARG A 13 11.85 -17.07 32.50
C ARG A 13 10.98 -16.02 31.82
N ARG A 14 9.76 -16.35 31.42
CA ARG A 14 8.82 -15.40 30.84
C ARG A 14 8.26 -14.40 31.88
N ARG A 15 8.17 -14.77 33.14
CA ARG A 15 7.65 -13.90 34.24
C ARG A 15 8.67 -12.94 34.82
N SER A 16 9.96 -13.09 34.53
CA SER A 16 11.03 -12.27 35.12
C SER A 16 11.48 -11.10 34.24
N PHE A 17 10.85 -10.81 33.12
CA PHE A 17 11.21 -9.71 32.23
C PHE A 17 10.25 -8.51 32.27
N VAL A 18 9.47 -8.37 33.35
CA VAL A 18 8.67 -7.17 33.62
C VAL A 18 9.22 -6.51 34.87
N GLY A 19 10.24 -5.72 34.71
CA GLY A 19 10.87 -4.98 35.82
C GLY A 19 11.85 -3.92 35.34
N ALA A 20 11.36 -2.68 35.27
CA ALA A 20 12.06 -1.41 35.45
C ALA A 20 13.32 -1.12 34.61
N ALA A 21 13.14 -0.29 33.59
CA ALA A 21 14.13 0.73 33.22
C ALA A 21 13.39 2.08 33.08
N ALA A 22 13.36 2.85 34.14
CA ALA A 22 13.02 4.26 34.07
C ALA A 22 14.24 4.99 33.46
N MET A 23 14.14 5.42 32.22
CA MET A 23 15.05 6.40 31.63
C MET A 23 14.33 7.75 31.53
N THR A 24 14.84 8.70 32.28
CA THR A 24 14.52 10.12 32.15
C THR A 24 14.95 10.63 30.78
N PHE A 25 13.99 10.95 29.92
CA PHE A 25 14.24 11.69 28.70
C PHE A 25 14.00 13.17 28.92
N THR A 26 15.05 13.96 28.72
CA THR A 26 14.99 15.42 28.58
C THR A 26 14.21 15.78 27.31
N ALA A 27 13.19 16.62 27.48
CA ALA A 27 12.37 17.15 26.40
C ALA A 27 13.22 18.03 25.46
N ALA A 28 13.45 17.54 24.25
CA ALA A 28 13.86 18.36 23.11
C ALA A 28 12.65 18.46 22.16
N GLN A 29 12.36 19.66 21.75
CA GLN A 29 11.19 20.07 20.94
C GLN A 29 11.00 19.18 19.70
N PHE A 30 9.98 18.34 19.72
CA PHE A 30 9.43 17.72 18.53
C PHE A 30 8.12 18.43 18.18
N GLY A 31 8.01 18.83 16.92
CA GLY A 31 6.82 19.44 16.36
C GLY A 31 5.57 18.59 16.59
N MET A 32 4.42 19.23 16.70
CA MET A 32 3.13 18.66 17.11
C MET A 32 2.79 17.34 16.41
N ILE A 33 2.79 16.26 17.19
CA ILE A 33 2.14 15.01 16.80
C ILE A 33 0.64 15.23 17.05
N GLY A 34 -0.10 15.49 15.98
CA GLY A 34 -1.55 15.54 16.04
C GLY A 34 -2.11 14.13 16.23
N SER A 35 -2.54 13.80 17.45
CA SER A 35 -3.31 12.58 17.71
C SER A 35 -4.73 12.77 17.20
N ALA A 36 -5.04 12.26 16.01
CA ALA A 36 -6.42 12.11 15.58
C ALA A 36 -7.05 10.97 16.37
N ASN A 37 -8.04 11.26 17.21
CA ASN A 37 -8.85 10.23 17.88
C ASN A 37 -9.66 9.47 16.81
N ALA A 38 -9.22 8.29 16.42
CA ALA A 38 -10.03 7.39 15.61
C ALA A 38 -11.22 6.89 16.44
N GLN A 39 -12.41 7.06 15.90
CA GLN A 39 -13.61 6.37 16.44
C GLN A 39 -13.40 4.86 16.32
N ALA A 40 -13.98 4.11 17.27
CA ALA A 40 -13.95 2.65 17.28
C ALA A 40 -14.20 2.07 15.87
N VAL A 41 -13.41 1.06 15.51
CA VAL A 41 -13.52 0.34 14.23
C VAL A 41 -14.98 -0.02 13.99
N LYS A 42 -15.60 0.64 13.01
CA LYS A 42 -16.96 0.30 12.60
C LYS A 42 -16.91 -1.01 11.81
N PRO A 43 -17.96 -1.87 11.91
CA PRO A 43 -18.10 -3.01 11.01
C PRO A 43 -17.93 -2.56 9.56
N ALA A 44 -17.28 -3.40 8.73
CA ALA A 44 -17.07 -3.12 7.32
C ALA A 44 -18.41 -2.76 6.65
N THR A 45 -18.42 -1.69 5.87
CA THR A 45 -19.64 -1.30 5.15
C THR A 45 -19.81 -2.17 3.90
N HIS A 46 -21.05 -2.51 3.54
CA HIS A 46 -21.36 -3.14 2.26
C HIS A 46 -21.55 -2.11 1.13
N ALA A 47 -20.97 -0.92 1.29
CA ALA A 47 -20.99 0.10 0.25
C ALA A 47 -20.35 -0.41 -1.05
N SER A 48 -20.84 0.05 -2.19
CA SER A 48 -20.30 -0.29 -3.50
C SER A 48 -20.11 0.98 -4.32
N PHE A 49 -19.17 0.93 -5.25
CA PHE A 49 -19.05 1.96 -6.27
C PHE A 49 -20.22 1.88 -7.25
N GLY A 50 -20.55 3.00 -7.89
CA GLY A 50 -21.41 3.02 -9.06
C GLY A 50 -20.80 2.24 -10.24
N PRO A 51 -21.36 2.38 -11.46
CA PRO A 51 -20.83 1.71 -12.65
C PRO A 51 -19.34 2.02 -12.86
N LEU A 52 -18.54 0.98 -13.02
CA LEU A 52 -17.12 1.11 -13.33
C LEU A 52 -16.93 1.65 -14.76
N LYS A 53 -15.87 2.40 -14.95
CA LYS A 53 -15.43 2.95 -16.22
C LYS A 53 -14.23 2.18 -16.74
N GLN A 54 -13.98 2.28 -18.04
CA GLN A 54 -12.82 1.68 -18.71
C GLN A 54 -12.18 2.73 -19.62
N ILE A 55 -10.84 2.76 -19.67
CA ILE A 55 -10.10 3.64 -20.55
C ILE A 55 -8.78 3.00 -21.00
N ASP A 56 -8.42 3.16 -22.25
CA ASP A 56 -7.11 2.76 -22.75
C ASP A 56 -6.05 3.76 -22.27
N ALA A 57 -5.05 3.24 -21.55
CA ALA A 57 -3.98 4.02 -20.94
C ALA A 57 -2.65 3.26 -21.06
N GLY A 58 -1.79 3.70 -21.94
CA GLY A 58 -0.51 3.05 -22.23
C GLY A 58 -0.69 1.61 -22.73
N LEU A 59 -0.25 0.64 -21.94
CA LEU A 59 -0.33 -0.79 -22.27
C LEU A 59 -1.64 -1.46 -21.77
N LEU A 60 -2.48 -0.72 -21.08
CA LEU A 60 -3.63 -1.25 -20.36
C LEU A 60 -4.95 -0.61 -20.82
N ASN A 61 -6.01 -1.41 -20.83
CA ASN A 61 -7.36 -0.94 -20.69
C ASN A 61 -7.69 -0.94 -19.20
N VAL A 62 -7.68 0.23 -18.57
CA VAL A 62 -7.78 0.40 -17.12
C VAL A 62 -9.24 0.49 -16.68
N GLY A 63 -9.66 -0.42 -15.79
CA GLY A 63 -10.92 -0.32 -15.09
C GLY A 63 -10.79 0.57 -13.85
N TYR A 64 -11.74 1.49 -13.65
CA TYR A 64 -11.70 2.40 -12.50
C TYR A 64 -13.09 2.81 -12.03
N ALA A 65 -13.18 3.15 -10.74
CA ALA A 65 -14.32 3.85 -10.18
C ALA A 65 -14.05 5.37 -10.18
N GLU A 66 -15.09 6.16 -10.32
CA GLU A 66 -15.02 7.63 -10.28
C GLU A 66 -16.14 8.18 -9.42
N ALA A 67 -15.82 9.19 -8.59
CA ALA A 67 -16.78 9.89 -7.73
C ALA A 67 -16.50 11.39 -7.72
N GLY A 68 -17.53 12.17 -7.41
CA GLY A 68 -17.46 13.63 -7.30
C GLY A 68 -17.65 14.37 -8.62
N PRO A 69 -17.52 15.72 -8.60
CA PRO A 69 -17.74 16.55 -9.76
C PRO A 69 -16.65 16.33 -10.84
N ALA A 70 -17.04 16.27 -12.10
CA ALA A 70 -16.13 16.00 -13.21
C ALA A 70 -15.06 17.09 -13.40
N ASP A 71 -15.36 18.32 -12.99
CA ASP A 71 -14.49 19.50 -13.01
C ASP A 71 -13.75 19.73 -11.69
N GLY A 72 -13.97 18.87 -10.68
CA GLY A 72 -13.25 18.91 -9.40
C GLY A 72 -11.75 18.67 -9.55
N ALA A 73 -10.96 19.21 -8.63
CA ALA A 73 -9.53 18.95 -8.59
C ALA A 73 -9.27 17.43 -8.43
N PRO A 74 -8.39 16.81 -9.28
CA PRO A 74 -8.27 15.37 -9.32
C PRO A 74 -7.54 14.81 -8.09
N VAL A 75 -8.09 13.71 -7.58
CA VAL A 75 -7.50 12.83 -6.56
C VAL A 75 -7.45 11.41 -7.12
N ILE A 76 -6.30 10.76 -7.05
CA ILE A 76 -6.12 9.36 -7.47
C ILE A 76 -5.80 8.53 -6.23
N LEU A 77 -6.56 7.45 -6.01
CA LEU A 77 -6.41 6.56 -4.86
C LEU A 77 -5.98 5.17 -5.31
N LEU A 78 -4.82 4.71 -4.83
CA LEU A 78 -4.14 3.52 -5.32
C LEU A 78 -4.10 2.42 -4.25
N HIS A 79 -4.70 1.27 -4.58
CA HIS A 79 -4.66 0.07 -3.75
C HIS A 79 -3.38 -0.74 -3.97
N GLY A 80 -3.15 -1.71 -3.08
CA GLY A 80 -2.04 -2.64 -3.16
C GLY A 80 -2.45 -4.11 -3.17
N TRP A 81 -1.50 -4.97 -2.86
CA TRP A 81 -1.68 -6.42 -2.78
C TRP A 81 -1.89 -6.88 -1.33
N PRO A 82 -2.77 -7.81 -1.05
CA PRO A 82 -3.82 -8.37 -1.90
C PRO A 82 -5.18 -7.68 -1.64
N TYR A 83 -5.32 -6.47 -2.09
CA TYR A 83 -6.49 -5.61 -1.93
C TYR A 83 -6.99 -5.14 -3.29
N ASP A 84 -8.03 -4.29 -3.31
CA ASP A 84 -8.58 -3.74 -4.54
C ASP A 84 -9.17 -2.33 -4.32
N ILE A 85 -9.91 -1.83 -5.31
CA ILE A 85 -10.53 -0.50 -5.25
C ILE A 85 -11.46 -0.34 -4.04
N TYR A 86 -12.06 -1.41 -3.53
CA TYR A 86 -12.99 -1.36 -2.40
C TYR A 86 -12.33 -0.95 -1.08
N SER A 87 -11.00 -0.95 -1.00
CA SER A 87 -10.28 -0.30 0.11
C SER A 87 -10.63 1.19 0.24
N PHE A 88 -11.11 1.81 -0.83
CA PHE A 88 -11.47 3.23 -0.86
C PHE A 88 -12.97 3.49 -1.02
N VAL A 89 -13.81 2.47 -0.90
CA VAL A 89 -15.26 2.61 -1.15
C VAL A 89 -15.93 3.63 -0.22
N ASP A 90 -15.46 3.73 1.02
CA ASP A 90 -15.95 4.70 2.00
C ASP A 90 -15.15 6.02 1.99
N VAL A 91 -13.91 6.00 1.49
CA VAL A 91 -13.07 7.20 1.35
C VAL A 91 -13.54 8.07 0.17
N ALA A 92 -13.81 7.45 -0.98
CA ALA A 92 -14.12 8.18 -2.20
C ALA A 92 -15.33 9.14 -2.06
N PRO A 93 -16.44 8.76 -1.45
CA PRO A 93 -17.57 9.68 -1.27
C PRO A 93 -17.25 10.82 -0.31
N LEU A 94 -16.39 10.62 0.71
CA LEU A 94 -15.98 11.68 1.65
C LEU A 94 -15.14 12.75 0.93
N VAL A 95 -14.17 12.31 0.13
CA VAL A 95 -13.31 13.21 -0.66
C VAL A 95 -14.12 13.91 -1.76
N ALA A 96 -15.06 13.19 -2.41
CA ALA A 96 -15.97 13.73 -3.43
C ALA A 96 -16.90 14.79 -2.85
N ALA A 97 -17.42 14.59 -1.63
CA ALA A 97 -18.25 15.57 -0.92
C ALA A 97 -17.49 16.88 -0.60
N ALA A 98 -16.16 16.83 -0.51
CA ALA A 98 -15.31 18.01 -0.38
C ALA A 98 -15.01 18.71 -1.73
N GLY A 99 -15.63 18.27 -2.84
CA GLY A 99 -15.54 18.90 -4.15
C GLY A 99 -14.42 18.38 -5.06
N TYR A 100 -13.79 17.27 -4.71
CA TYR A 100 -12.73 16.65 -5.53
C TYR A 100 -13.30 15.65 -6.52
N ARG A 101 -12.65 15.51 -7.68
CA ARG A 101 -12.85 14.43 -8.63
C ARG A 101 -11.98 13.25 -8.22
N VAL A 102 -12.57 12.18 -7.70
CA VAL A 102 -11.87 11.01 -7.16
C VAL A 102 -11.84 9.88 -8.17
N ILE A 103 -10.66 9.37 -8.47
CA ILE A 103 -10.42 8.27 -9.40
C ILE A 103 -9.76 7.13 -8.65
N VAL A 104 -10.35 5.94 -8.69
CA VAL A 104 -9.87 4.74 -7.99
C VAL A 104 -9.68 3.63 -9.03
N PRO A 105 -8.47 3.50 -9.61
CA PRO A 105 -8.21 2.48 -10.63
C PRO A 105 -7.91 1.12 -10.01
N PHE A 106 -8.30 0.05 -10.70
CA PHE A 106 -7.65 -1.24 -10.51
C PHE A 106 -6.25 -1.19 -11.09
N VAL A 107 -5.24 -1.46 -10.27
CA VAL A 107 -3.86 -1.58 -10.76
C VAL A 107 -3.73 -2.80 -11.69
N ARG A 108 -2.64 -2.87 -12.46
CA ARG A 108 -2.38 -4.00 -13.37
C ARG A 108 -2.55 -5.36 -12.68
N GLY A 109 -3.21 -6.30 -13.34
CA GLY A 109 -3.49 -7.63 -12.81
C GLY A 109 -4.65 -7.70 -11.81
N TYR A 110 -5.49 -6.66 -11.75
CA TYR A 110 -6.65 -6.63 -10.85
C TYR A 110 -7.95 -6.27 -11.55
N GLY A 111 -9.05 -6.78 -11.00
CA GLY A 111 -10.41 -6.44 -11.37
C GLY A 111 -10.64 -6.49 -12.88
N THR A 112 -11.13 -5.39 -13.44
CA THR A 112 -11.44 -5.29 -14.88
C THR A 112 -10.31 -4.71 -15.72
N THR A 113 -9.17 -4.32 -15.13
CA THR A 113 -7.99 -3.88 -15.88
C THR A 113 -7.42 -5.03 -16.71
N ARG A 114 -7.13 -4.79 -17.99
CA ARG A 114 -6.61 -5.78 -18.95
C ARG A 114 -5.45 -5.22 -19.73
N PHE A 115 -4.51 -6.08 -20.12
CA PHE A 115 -3.51 -5.70 -21.11
C PHE A 115 -4.15 -5.59 -22.50
N LEU A 116 -3.79 -4.54 -23.26
CA LEU A 116 -4.26 -4.31 -24.63
C LEU A 116 -3.71 -5.34 -25.62
N SER A 117 -2.57 -5.96 -25.28
CA SER A 117 -1.96 -7.01 -26.10
C SER A 117 -1.60 -8.23 -25.27
N GLY A 118 -1.85 -9.41 -25.84
CA GLY A 118 -1.41 -10.70 -25.28
C GLY A 118 0.12 -10.82 -25.20
N GLU A 119 0.86 -10.12 -26.08
CA GLU A 119 2.31 -10.13 -26.16
C GLU A 119 3.00 -9.25 -25.10
N THR A 120 2.25 -8.39 -24.42
CA THR A 120 2.83 -7.54 -23.36
C THR A 120 3.31 -8.39 -22.17
N VAL A 121 4.55 -8.17 -21.75
CA VAL A 121 5.13 -8.86 -20.61
C VAL A 121 4.32 -8.54 -19.34
N ARG A 122 3.97 -9.57 -18.54
CA ARG A 122 3.27 -9.43 -17.26
C ARG A 122 4.26 -9.00 -16.18
N ASN A 123 4.78 -7.80 -16.36
CA ASN A 123 5.78 -7.17 -15.52
C ASN A 123 5.12 -6.48 -14.31
N GLY A 124 5.56 -6.82 -13.10
CA GLY A 124 5.09 -6.25 -11.84
C GLY A 124 6.16 -5.43 -11.10
N GLN A 125 7.27 -5.01 -11.77
CA GLN A 125 8.29 -4.16 -11.13
C GLN A 125 7.72 -2.79 -10.70
N GLN A 126 8.31 -2.16 -9.70
CA GLN A 126 7.74 -0.96 -9.09
C GLN A 126 7.61 0.23 -10.04
N ALA A 127 8.59 0.46 -10.90
CA ALA A 127 8.55 1.57 -11.87
C ALA A 127 7.37 1.45 -12.83
N VAL A 128 7.04 0.23 -13.24
CA VAL A 128 5.97 -0.01 -14.24
C VAL A 128 4.60 0.33 -13.69
N VAL A 129 4.32 0.00 -12.42
CA VAL A 129 3.03 0.35 -11.80
C VAL A 129 2.87 1.87 -11.68
N ALA A 130 3.96 2.58 -11.39
CA ALA A 130 3.95 4.05 -11.38
C ALA A 130 3.77 4.65 -12.78
N VAL A 131 4.38 4.05 -13.81
CA VAL A 131 4.18 4.46 -15.22
C VAL A 131 2.72 4.26 -15.64
N ASP A 132 2.03 3.21 -15.17
CA ASP A 132 0.61 3.04 -15.43
C ASP A 132 -0.24 4.18 -14.87
N VAL A 133 0.13 4.71 -13.69
CA VAL A 133 -0.55 5.87 -13.11
C VAL A 133 -0.38 7.10 -14.00
N ILE A 134 0.83 7.35 -14.51
CA ILE A 134 1.09 8.45 -15.44
C ILE A 134 0.29 8.26 -16.74
N ASN A 135 0.30 7.07 -17.32
CA ASN A 135 -0.48 6.77 -18.52
C ASN A 135 -1.99 6.97 -18.30
N LEU A 136 -2.51 6.58 -17.12
CA LEU A 136 -3.90 6.81 -16.76
C LEU A 136 -4.21 8.31 -16.65
N MET A 137 -3.31 9.08 -16.03
CA MET A 137 -3.45 10.54 -15.95
C MET A 137 -3.48 11.17 -17.34
N ASP A 138 -2.63 10.73 -18.25
CA ASP A 138 -2.57 11.23 -19.63
C ASP A 138 -3.87 10.89 -20.39
N ALA A 139 -4.34 9.65 -20.29
CA ALA A 139 -5.60 9.22 -20.90
C ALA A 139 -6.81 9.99 -20.38
N LEU A 140 -6.84 10.30 -19.09
CA LEU A 140 -7.88 11.11 -18.45
C LEU A 140 -7.68 12.62 -18.59
N LYS A 141 -6.61 13.07 -19.28
CA LYS A 141 -6.21 14.48 -19.45
C LYS A 141 -5.98 15.20 -18.11
N ILE A 142 -5.47 14.47 -17.13
CA ILE A 142 -5.13 15.00 -15.80
C ILE A 142 -3.66 15.43 -15.83
N GLN A 143 -3.42 16.73 -15.76
CA GLN A 143 -2.05 17.27 -15.74
C GLN A 143 -1.40 17.07 -14.38
N LYS A 144 -2.15 17.24 -13.29
CA LYS A 144 -1.64 17.16 -11.92
C LYS A 144 -2.74 16.68 -10.99
N ALA A 145 -2.42 15.76 -10.06
CA ALA A 145 -3.37 15.21 -9.09
C ALA A 145 -2.77 15.13 -7.68
N THR A 146 -3.62 15.16 -6.65
CA THR A 146 -3.25 14.62 -5.34
C THR A 146 -3.32 13.10 -5.43
N ILE A 147 -2.29 12.40 -4.95
CA ILE A 147 -2.20 10.94 -5.06
C ILE A 147 -2.12 10.35 -3.66
N GLY A 148 -3.03 9.43 -3.36
CA GLY A 148 -3.04 8.69 -2.10
C GLY A 148 -2.94 7.19 -2.35
N GLY A 149 -2.31 6.45 -1.43
CA GLY A 149 -2.23 5.01 -1.56
C GLY A 149 -1.76 4.29 -0.31
N PHE A 150 -1.87 2.96 -0.35
CA PHE A 150 -1.30 2.06 0.65
C PHE A 150 -0.68 0.86 -0.04
N ASP A 151 0.28 0.19 0.60
CA ASP A 151 1.01 -0.97 0.08
C ASP A 151 1.64 -0.69 -1.30
N TRP A 152 1.38 -1.48 -2.36
CA TRP A 152 1.87 -1.19 -3.71
C TRP A 152 1.38 0.15 -4.23
N GLY A 153 0.17 0.55 -3.83
CA GLY A 153 -0.38 1.85 -4.19
C GLY A 153 0.39 3.01 -3.58
N ALA A 154 0.80 2.90 -2.31
CA ALA A 154 1.68 3.88 -1.67
C ALA A 154 3.04 3.95 -2.37
N ARG A 155 3.66 2.79 -2.66
CA ARG A 155 4.92 2.75 -3.42
C ARG A 155 4.80 3.43 -4.77
N SER A 156 3.71 3.16 -5.51
CA SER A 156 3.48 3.78 -6.82
C SER A 156 3.28 5.29 -6.70
N ALA A 157 2.56 5.74 -5.67
CA ALA A 157 2.36 7.17 -5.36
C ALA A 157 3.69 7.86 -4.99
N ASP A 158 4.51 7.23 -4.14
CA ASP A 158 5.86 7.70 -3.79
C ASP A 158 6.73 7.85 -5.04
N ILE A 159 6.70 6.86 -5.95
CA ILE A 159 7.47 6.90 -7.19
C ILE A 159 6.99 8.04 -8.10
N VAL A 160 5.68 8.22 -8.27
CA VAL A 160 5.16 9.34 -9.06
C VAL A 160 5.59 10.68 -8.45
N ALA A 161 5.49 10.83 -7.13
CA ALA A 161 5.89 12.06 -6.44
C ALA A 161 7.40 12.33 -6.52
N ALA A 162 8.24 11.29 -6.53
CA ALA A 162 9.69 11.41 -6.59
C ALA A 162 10.23 11.66 -8.00
N ILE A 163 9.62 11.02 -9.01
CA ILE A 163 10.13 11.01 -10.40
C ILE A 163 9.45 12.07 -11.25
N TRP A 164 8.16 12.34 -11.02
CA TRP A 164 7.34 13.31 -11.75
C TRP A 164 6.63 14.28 -10.78
N PRO A 165 7.38 15.06 -9.97
CA PRO A 165 6.80 15.97 -8.97
C PRO A 165 5.86 17.02 -9.59
N GLU A 166 6.02 17.35 -10.87
CA GLU A 166 5.13 18.23 -11.61
C GLU A 166 3.75 17.62 -11.84
N ARG A 167 3.63 16.28 -11.80
CA ARG A 167 2.37 15.53 -11.96
C ARG A 167 1.68 15.27 -10.61
N CYS A 168 2.39 15.39 -9.50
CA CYS A 168 1.89 15.17 -8.15
C CYS A 168 1.70 16.50 -7.40
N LYS A 169 0.44 16.86 -7.07
CA LYS A 169 0.14 18.06 -6.29
C LYS A 169 0.52 17.88 -4.83
N ALA A 170 0.14 16.73 -4.26
CA ALA A 170 0.44 16.31 -2.91
C ALA A 170 0.34 14.79 -2.80
N LEU A 171 0.99 14.22 -1.80
CA LEU A 171 1.08 12.78 -1.56
C LEU A 171 0.46 12.41 -0.21
N VAL A 172 -0.32 11.32 -0.19
CA VAL A 172 -0.70 10.63 1.04
C VAL A 172 -0.23 9.17 0.95
N SER A 173 0.74 8.80 1.79
CA SER A 173 1.38 7.48 1.71
C SER A 173 1.23 6.73 3.04
N VAL A 174 0.52 5.59 3.02
CA VAL A 174 0.44 4.70 4.18
C VAL A 174 1.72 3.87 4.24
N SER A 175 2.28 3.75 5.45
CA SER A 175 3.57 3.10 5.76
C SER A 175 4.80 3.86 5.23
N GLY A 176 4.65 5.11 4.85
CA GLY A 176 5.73 6.05 4.60
C GLY A 176 6.42 5.91 3.25
N TYR A 177 7.75 5.95 3.23
CA TYR A 177 8.54 5.88 2.00
C TYR A 177 8.81 4.41 1.62
N LEU A 178 8.20 3.94 0.53
CA LEU A 178 8.22 2.54 0.11
C LEU A 178 9.01 2.26 -1.18
N ILE A 179 9.73 3.25 -1.71
CA ILE A 179 10.61 3.04 -2.87
C ILE A 179 11.76 2.13 -2.46
N GLY A 180 11.90 1.01 -3.16
CA GLY A 180 12.95 0.03 -2.92
C GLY A 180 13.94 -0.10 -4.08
N SER A 181 14.83 -1.07 -3.98
CA SER A 181 15.72 -1.49 -5.06
C SER A 181 16.00 -2.98 -4.97
N GLN A 182 16.33 -3.62 -6.10
CA GLN A 182 16.76 -5.02 -6.09
C GLN A 182 18.02 -5.23 -5.24
N ALA A 183 18.95 -4.28 -5.25
CA ALA A 183 20.15 -4.35 -4.41
C ALA A 183 19.81 -4.43 -2.91
N ALA A 184 18.84 -3.63 -2.45
CA ALA A 184 18.35 -3.71 -1.07
C ALA A 184 17.59 -5.02 -0.81
N GLY A 185 16.79 -5.49 -1.79
CA GLY A 185 16.03 -6.73 -1.69
C GLY A 185 16.87 -8.01 -1.59
N LYS A 186 18.13 -7.97 -2.03
CA LYS A 186 19.11 -9.06 -1.86
C LYS A 186 19.70 -9.17 -0.45
N MET A 187 19.62 -8.09 0.33
CA MET A 187 20.22 -8.06 1.65
C MET A 187 19.33 -8.78 2.66
N PRO A 188 19.87 -9.75 3.43
CA PRO A 188 19.08 -10.44 4.44
C PRO A 188 18.66 -9.49 5.55
N LEU A 189 17.43 -9.65 6.01
CA LEU A 189 16.87 -8.92 7.14
C LEU A 189 17.03 -9.72 8.44
N PRO A 190 16.84 -9.10 9.62
CA PRO A 190 16.76 -9.85 10.86
C PRO A 190 15.66 -10.92 10.79
N PRO A 191 15.85 -12.09 11.43
CA PRO A 191 14.93 -13.23 11.31
C PRO A 191 13.45 -12.91 11.59
N GLN A 192 13.16 -11.98 12.48
CA GLN A 192 11.79 -11.57 12.79
C GLN A 192 11.13 -10.84 11.61
N ALA A 193 11.88 -10.00 10.90
CA ALA A 193 11.40 -9.31 9.70
C ALA A 193 11.23 -10.28 8.52
N GLU A 194 12.16 -11.25 8.37
CA GLU A 194 12.03 -12.31 7.37
C GLU A 194 10.79 -13.16 7.63
N LEU A 195 10.50 -13.49 8.89
CA LEU A 195 9.29 -14.22 9.25
C LEU A 195 8.00 -13.46 8.87
N GLN A 196 7.99 -12.15 8.99
CA GLN A 196 6.84 -11.32 8.58
C GLN A 196 6.65 -11.31 7.05
N TRP A 197 7.76 -11.41 6.30
CA TRP A 197 7.75 -11.43 4.84
C TRP A 197 7.88 -12.83 4.23
N TRP A 198 7.53 -13.89 4.98
CA TRP A 198 7.62 -15.28 4.59
C TRP A 198 7.06 -15.59 3.20
N TYR A 199 6.00 -14.90 2.81
CA TYR A 199 5.31 -15.12 1.54
C TYR A 199 6.16 -14.73 0.33
N GLN A 200 7.12 -13.82 0.46
CA GLN A 200 8.04 -13.47 -0.63
C GLN A 200 8.91 -14.67 -0.99
N TYR A 201 9.40 -15.43 0.00
CA TYR A 201 10.19 -16.65 -0.21
C TYR A 201 9.33 -17.79 -0.73
N TYR A 202 8.08 -17.85 -0.32
CA TYR A 202 7.13 -18.80 -0.90
C TYR A 202 6.93 -18.51 -2.39
N PHE A 203 6.71 -17.27 -2.79
CA PHE A 203 6.56 -16.84 -4.18
C PHE A 203 7.84 -16.96 -5.01
N ALA A 204 9.00 -16.99 -4.39
CA ALA A 204 10.28 -17.24 -5.07
C ALA A 204 10.34 -18.62 -5.75
N THR A 205 9.57 -19.60 -5.25
CA THR A 205 9.52 -20.96 -5.75
C THR A 205 8.37 -21.22 -6.73
N ASP A 206 8.51 -22.23 -7.59
CA ASP A 206 7.39 -22.67 -8.45
C ASP A 206 6.25 -23.26 -7.62
N ARG A 207 6.57 -23.97 -6.52
CA ARG A 207 5.57 -24.42 -5.55
C ARG A 207 4.74 -23.26 -5.01
N GLY A 208 5.38 -22.10 -4.73
CA GLY A 208 4.69 -20.91 -4.23
C GLY A 208 3.79 -20.27 -5.28
N ARG A 209 4.26 -20.18 -6.53
CA ARG A 209 3.44 -19.73 -7.66
C ARG A 209 2.19 -20.61 -7.82
N ASP A 210 2.39 -21.93 -7.91
CA ASP A 210 1.30 -22.87 -8.15
C ASP A 210 0.32 -22.94 -6.96
N GLY A 211 0.85 -22.78 -5.73
CA GLY A 211 0.06 -22.69 -4.51
C GLY A 211 -0.78 -21.43 -4.45
N TYR A 212 -0.21 -20.26 -4.84
CA TYR A 212 -0.95 -19.01 -4.91
C TYR A 212 -2.02 -19.06 -5.99
N ASP A 213 -1.72 -19.59 -7.17
CA ASP A 213 -2.70 -19.75 -8.23
C ASP A 213 -3.90 -20.61 -7.79
N LYS A 214 -3.63 -21.73 -7.14
CA LYS A 214 -4.66 -22.65 -6.67
C LYS A 214 -5.48 -22.13 -5.48
N TYR A 215 -4.85 -21.44 -4.54
CA TYR A 215 -5.43 -21.07 -3.26
C TYR A 215 -5.42 -19.54 -3.04
N ARG A 216 -5.45 -18.73 -4.10
CA ARG A 216 -5.26 -17.28 -4.03
C ARG A 216 -6.21 -16.57 -3.08
N ARG A 217 -7.48 -17.02 -3.01
CA ARG A 217 -8.47 -16.41 -2.09
C ARG A 217 -8.13 -16.71 -0.63
N ASP A 218 -7.88 -17.96 -0.29
CA ASP A 218 -7.52 -18.37 1.07
C ASP A 218 -6.21 -17.73 1.51
N PHE A 219 -5.22 -17.70 0.60
CA PHE A 219 -3.95 -17.04 0.83
C PHE A 219 -4.12 -15.56 1.11
N SER A 220 -4.85 -14.85 0.27
CA SER A 220 -5.10 -13.41 0.42
C SER A 220 -5.87 -13.11 1.70
N LYS A 221 -6.86 -13.93 2.07
CA LYS A 221 -7.59 -13.81 3.33
C LYS A 221 -6.69 -14.01 4.56
N LEU A 222 -5.74 -14.95 4.48
CA LEU A 222 -4.72 -15.14 5.51
C LEU A 222 -3.84 -13.89 5.65
N ILE A 223 -3.39 -13.29 4.52
CA ILE A 223 -2.60 -12.07 4.55
C ILE A 223 -3.40 -10.91 5.19
N TRP A 224 -4.68 -10.73 4.87
CA TRP A 224 -5.52 -9.72 5.51
C TRP A 224 -5.54 -9.88 7.03
N LYS A 225 -5.75 -11.11 7.52
CA LYS A 225 -5.78 -11.41 8.96
C LYS A 225 -4.44 -11.15 9.66
N ILE A 226 -3.33 -11.42 8.97
CA ILE A 226 -1.99 -11.15 9.51
C ILE A 226 -1.67 -9.67 9.50
N ALA A 227 -1.99 -8.99 8.41
CA ALA A 227 -1.66 -7.58 8.20
C ALA A 227 -2.58 -6.63 9.00
N SER A 228 -3.83 -7.04 9.26
CA SER A 228 -4.81 -6.27 10.03
C SER A 228 -5.39 -7.14 11.16
N PRO A 229 -4.60 -7.50 12.18
CA PRO A 229 -4.96 -8.54 13.16
C PRO A 229 -6.10 -8.15 14.10
N LYS A 230 -6.45 -6.86 14.17
CA LYS A 230 -7.57 -6.35 15.00
C LYS A 230 -8.79 -5.97 14.16
N TRP A 231 -8.71 -6.08 12.83
CA TRP A 231 -9.83 -5.76 11.96
C TRP A 231 -10.78 -6.96 11.84
N ASP A 232 -12.00 -6.78 12.35
CA ASP A 232 -13.06 -7.78 12.25
C ASP A 232 -13.87 -7.59 10.96
N PHE A 233 -13.29 -7.99 9.82
CA PHE A 233 -13.98 -7.98 8.54
C PHE A 233 -14.77 -9.29 8.34
N ASP A 234 -15.95 -9.17 7.76
CA ASP A 234 -16.77 -10.33 7.39
C ASP A 234 -16.38 -10.92 6.04
N ASP A 235 -16.91 -12.11 5.76
CA ASP A 235 -16.66 -12.84 4.51
C ASP A 235 -17.16 -12.05 3.29
N ALA A 236 -18.28 -11.33 3.40
CA ALA A 236 -18.82 -10.55 2.29
C ALA A 236 -17.91 -9.38 1.90
N THR A 237 -17.28 -8.73 2.88
CA THR A 237 -16.27 -7.68 2.66
C THR A 237 -15.05 -8.23 1.93
N PHE A 238 -14.53 -9.37 2.38
CA PHE A 238 -13.40 -10.02 1.73
C PHE A 238 -13.76 -10.51 0.32
N ASP A 239 -14.87 -11.22 0.15
CA ASP A 239 -15.28 -11.82 -1.12
C ASP A 239 -15.53 -10.78 -2.21
N ARG A 240 -16.04 -9.61 -1.84
CA ARG A 240 -16.18 -8.47 -2.75
C ARG A 240 -14.85 -8.04 -3.34
N SER A 241 -13.82 -7.86 -2.51
CA SER A 241 -12.47 -7.52 -2.96
C SER A 241 -11.77 -8.68 -3.67
N ALA A 242 -11.98 -9.91 -3.19
CA ALA A 242 -11.36 -11.10 -3.76
C ALA A 242 -11.80 -11.38 -5.21
N ALA A 243 -12.95 -10.89 -5.64
CA ALA A 243 -13.38 -10.95 -7.04
C ALA A 243 -12.38 -10.27 -8.00
N ALA A 244 -11.64 -9.27 -7.53
CA ALA A 244 -10.61 -8.60 -8.33
C ALA A 244 -9.38 -9.49 -8.61
N PHE A 245 -9.15 -10.52 -7.79
CA PHE A 245 -8.04 -11.47 -7.97
C PHE A 245 -8.33 -12.53 -9.05
N ASP A 246 -9.57 -12.62 -9.54
CA ASP A 246 -9.94 -13.50 -10.65
C ASP A 246 -9.48 -12.94 -12.02
N ASN A 247 -8.82 -11.78 -12.02
CA ASN A 247 -8.15 -11.24 -13.20
C ASN A 247 -7.14 -12.27 -13.75
N PRO A 248 -7.15 -12.58 -15.07
CA PRO A 248 -6.29 -13.63 -15.64
C PRO A 248 -4.80 -13.34 -15.52
N ASP A 249 -4.42 -12.08 -15.38
CA ASP A 249 -3.01 -11.65 -15.27
C ASP A 249 -2.55 -11.54 -13.81
N HIS A 250 -3.46 -11.71 -12.83
CA HIS A 250 -3.21 -11.44 -11.41
C HIS A 250 -2.00 -12.21 -10.87
N VAL A 251 -2.01 -13.53 -11.02
CA VAL A 251 -0.95 -14.39 -10.48
C VAL A 251 0.40 -14.05 -11.10
N ALA A 252 0.44 -13.89 -12.42
CA ALA A 252 1.68 -13.56 -13.12
C ALA A 252 2.28 -12.23 -12.61
N ILE A 253 1.46 -11.19 -12.47
CA ILE A 253 1.90 -9.88 -11.97
C ILE A 253 2.39 -9.96 -10.51
N VAL A 254 1.65 -10.64 -9.63
CA VAL A 254 2.01 -10.78 -8.21
C VAL A 254 3.32 -11.55 -8.06
N ILE A 255 3.44 -12.69 -8.70
CA ILE A 255 4.66 -13.52 -8.64
C ILE A 255 5.86 -12.76 -9.20
N HIS A 256 5.68 -12.06 -10.35
CA HIS A 256 6.75 -11.25 -10.92
C HIS A 256 7.19 -10.13 -9.97
N ASN A 257 6.26 -9.40 -9.33
CA ASN A 257 6.60 -8.32 -8.40
C ASN A 257 7.49 -8.81 -7.26
N TYR A 258 7.12 -9.91 -6.61
CA TYR A 258 7.89 -10.42 -5.47
C TYR A 258 9.20 -11.08 -5.87
N ARG A 259 9.24 -11.79 -7.00
CA ARG A 259 10.51 -12.33 -7.56
C ARG A 259 11.45 -11.21 -7.97
N TRP A 260 10.95 -10.17 -8.64
CA TRP A 260 11.77 -9.02 -9.04
C TRP A 260 12.37 -8.31 -7.82
N ARG A 261 11.62 -8.13 -6.75
CA ARG A 261 12.13 -7.52 -5.51
C ARG A 261 13.29 -8.28 -4.88
N LEU A 262 13.30 -9.60 -5.01
CA LEU A 262 14.36 -10.49 -4.53
C LEU A 262 15.46 -10.74 -5.58
N ASP A 263 15.41 -10.05 -6.72
CA ASP A 263 16.32 -10.24 -7.86
C ASP A 263 16.28 -11.68 -8.43
N LEU A 264 15.11 -12.31 -8.39
CA LEU A 264 14.83 -13.63 -8.94
C LEU A 264 14.04 -13.57 -10.26
N ALA A 265 13.72 -12.38 -10.74
CA ALA A 265 13.13 -12.13 -12.04
C ALA A 265 13.67 -10.83 -12.61
N GLU A 266 13.90 -10.81 -13.91
CA GLU A 266 14.33 -9.62 -14.63
C GLU A 266 13.17 -8.65 -14.85
N GLY A 267 13.44 -7.34 -14.86
CA GLY A 267 12.52 -6.33 -15.33
C GLY A 267 12.60 -6.18 -16.85
N GLU A 268 11.83 -5.26 -17.40
CA GLU A 268 11.98 -4.87 -18.81
C GLU A 268 13.01 -3.75 -18.95
N ALA A 269 14.00 -3.93 -19.82
CA ALA A 269 15.13 -3.01 -20.04
C ALA A 269 14.69 -1.55 -20.29
N LYS A 270 13.51 -1.33 -20.87
CA LYS A 270 12.99 0.04 -21.11
C LYS A 270 12.72 0.83 -19.81
N TYR A 271 12.68 0.17 -18.65
CA TYR A 271 12.49 0.81 -17.35
C TYR A 271 13.78 0.86 -16.50
N ASP A 272 14.91 0.34 -17.00
CA ASP A 272 16.16 0.27 -16.24
C ASP A 272 16.63 1.64 -15.74
N ASP A 273 16.49 2.68 -16.55
CA ASP A 273 16.90 4.04 -16.14
C ASP A 273 15.99 4.61 -15.04
N LEU A 274 14.71 4.26 -15.03
CA LEU A 274 13.82 4.60 -13.91
C LEU A 274 14.22 3.83 -12.65
N GLU A 275 14.47 2.53 -12.74
CA GLU A 275 14.88 1.72 -11.60
C GLU A 275 16.24 2.16 -11.04
N LYS A 276 17.22 2.55 -11.89
CA LYS A 276 18.48 3.16 -11.44
C LYS A 276 18.25 4.45 -10.64
N ARG A 277 17.34 5.32 -11.13
CA ARG A 277 16.97 6.55 -10.39
C ARG A 277 16.32 6.20 -9.06
N LEU A 278 15.39 5.24 -9.03
CA LEU A 278 14.71 4.81 -7.81
C LEU A 278 15.68 4.17 -6.80
N ALA A 279 16.69 3.43 -7.28
CA ALA A 279 17.72 2.83 -6.43
C ALA A 279 18.56 3.86 -5.66
N THR A 280 18.60 5.13 -6.10
CA THR A 280 19.23 6.21 -5.33
C THR A 280 18.38 6.68 -4.13
N ALA A 281 17.19 6.12 -3.95
CA ALA A 281 16.21 6.53 -2.96
C ALA A 281 15.92 8.05 -3.01
N PRO A 282 15.39 8.56 -4.15
CA PRO A 282 15.22 9.99 -4.40
C PRO A 282 14.30 10.65 -3.35
N VAL A 283 14.61 11.93 -3.06
CA VAL A 283 13.81 12.72 -2.13
C VAL A 283 12.50 13.18 -2.79
N ILE A 284 11.41 13.09 -2.05
CA ILE A 284 10.08 13.58 -2.44
C ILE A 284 9.96 15.03 -1.98
N THR A 285 9.67 15.93 -2.92
CA THR A 285 9.65 17.39 -2.69
C THR A 285 8.24 17.97 -2.58
N VAL A 286 7.21 17.22 -2.95
CA VAL A 286 5.82 17.66 -2.87
C VAL A 286 5.30 17.62 -1.43
N PRO A 287 4.26 18.41 -1.08
CA PRO A 287 3.58 18.28 0.21
C PRO A 287 3.15 16.85 0.47
N THR A 288 3.50 16.30 1.64
CA THR A 288 3.29 14.87 1.94
C THR A 288 2.74 14.66 3.34
N ILE A 289 1.72 13.81 3.44
CA ILE A 289 1.25 13.23 4.70
C ILE A 289 1.52 11.73 4.64
N THR A 290 2.35 11.22 5.55
CA THR A 290 2.46 9.77 5.76
C THR A 290 1.55 9.32 6.88
N MET A 291 1.00 8.12 6.76
CA MET A 291 0.08 7.57 7.75
C MET A 291 0.50 6.17 8.18
N GLU A 292 0.19 5.81 9.43
CA GLU A 292 0.38 4.45 9.93
C GLU A 292 -0.76 4.09 10.88
N GLY A 293 -1.15 2.80 10.89
CA GLY A 293 -2.08 2.24 11.85
C GLY A 293 -1.35 1.65 13.06
N ASP A 294 -1.86 1.84 14.27
CA ASP A 294 -1.24 1.37 15.52
C ASP A 294 -1.26 -0.15 15.70
N ALA A 295 -1.92 -0.88 14.79
CA ALA A 295 -2.00 -2.34 14.78
C ALA A 295 -1.62 -2.94 13.41
N ASN A 296 -0.85 -2.21 12.57
CA ASN A 296 -0.38 -2.74 11.31
C ASN A 296 0.55 -3.94 11.55
N GLY A 297 0.09 -5.13 11.12
CA GLY A 297 0.84 -6.38 11.21
C GLY A 297 1.76 -6.65 10.02
N ALA A 298 1.65 -5.85 8.94
CA ALA A 298 2.55 -5.95 7.80
C ALA A 298 3.90 -5.27 8.11
N PRO A 299 5.01 -5.76 7.54
CA PRO A 299 6.31 -5.11 7.70
C PRO A 299 6.30 -3.70 7.13
N HIS A 300 6.68 -2.73 7.92
CA HIS A 300 6.78 -1.33 7.54
C HIS A 300 7.97 -0.65 8.24
N PRO A 301 8.59 0.38 7.64
CA PRO A 301 9.66 1.14 8.28
C PRO A 301 9.11 2.08 9.35
N GLU A 302 9.88 2.28 10.40
CA GLU A 302 9.57 3.30 11.41
C GLU A 302 9.68 4.73 10.83
N PRO A 303 8.82 5.68 11.22
CA PRO A 303 8.81 7.04 10.69
C PRO A 303 10.17 7.73 10.72
N GLY A 304 10.96 7.51 11.78
CA GLY A 304 12.31 8.06 11.90
C GLY A 304 13.31 7.58 10.84
N ALA A 305 13.05 6.42 10.23
CA ALA A 305 13.92 5.85 9.20
C ALA A 305 13.75 6.53 7.82
N TYR A 306 12.61 7.17 7.58
CA TYR A 306 12.28 7.74 6.26
C TYR A 306 11.88 9.22 6.26
N ALA A 307 11.72 9.86 7.41
CA ALA A 307 11.28 11.27 7.46
C ALA A 307 12.15 12.22 6.63
N ASN A 308 13.46 11.94 6.54
CA ASN A 308 14.42 12.73 5.76
C ASN A 308 14.28 12.51 4.23
N LYS A 309 13.40 11.61 3.79
CA LYS A 309 13.07 11.42 2.37
C LYS A 309 12.01 12.40 1.87
N PHE A 310 11.43 13.21 2.75
CA PHE A 310 10.45 14.22 2.41
C PHE A 310 11.02 15.60 2.73
N SER A 311 11.26 16.42 1.71
CA SER A 311 11.82 17.78 1.87
C SER A 311 10.79 18.89 1.67
N GLY A 312 9.59 18.57 1.21
CA GLY A 312 8.46 19.49 1.15
C GLY A 312 7.79 19.66 2.54
N LYS A 313 6.60 20.26 2.55
CA LYS A 313 5.77 20.27 3.76
C LYS A 313 5.45 18.80 4.13
N TYR A 314 5.86 18.37 5.31
CA TYR A 314 5.76 16.98 5.74
C TYR A 314 5.07 16.84 7.09
N GLU A 315 4.16 15.87 7.16
CA GLU A 315 3.46 15.48 8.38
C GLU A 315 3.38 13.95 8.46
N HIS A 316 3.49 13.39 9.66
CA HIS A 316 3.19 11.98 9.93
C HIS A 316 1.98 11.86 10.85
N ARG A 317 1.03 10.98 10.51
CA ARG A 317 -0.18 10.70 11.30
C ARG A 317 -0.22 9.24 11.73
N LEU A 318 -0.13 8.99 13.03
CA LEU A 318 -0.42 7.68 13.62
C LEU A 318 -1.93 7.60 13.91
N ILE A 319 -2.61 6.61 13.32
CA ILE A 319 -4.03 6.37 13.51
C ILE A 319 -4.19 5.26 14.54
N THR A 320 -4.80 5.59 15.67
CA THR A 320 -4.98 4.68 16.81
C THR A 320 -6.38 4.06 16.83
N GLY A 321 -6.55 3.00 17.59
CA GLY A 321 -7.81 2.29 17.74
C GLY A 321 -7.79 0.86 17.21
N GLY A 322 -6.59 0.32 16.96
CA GLY A 322 -6.42 -1.02 16.43
C GLY A 322 -6.44 -1.09 14.92
N ILE A 323 -6.05 0.02 14.26
CA ILE A 323 -6.03 0.13 12.80
C ILE A 323 -4.84 -0.65 12.23
N GLY A 324 -5.13 -1.52 11.28
CA GLY A 324 -4.15 -2.37 10.62
C GLY A 324 -3.66 -1.79 9.29
N HIS A 325 -3.28 -2.71 8.39
CA HIS A 325 -2.62 -2.40 7.14
C HIS A 325 -3.53 -1.75 6.10
N ASN A 326 -4.81 -2.19 6.02
CA ASN A 326 -5.78 -1.61 5.10
C ASN A 326 -6.40 -0.34 5.69
N LEU A 327 -5.53 0.58 6.12
CA LEU A 327 -5.91 1.82 6.80
C LEU A 327 -7.03 2.60 6.08
N PRO A 328 -7.07 2.73 4.74
CA PRO A 328 -8.15 3.42 4.07
C PRO A 328 -9.54 2.80 4.33
N GLN A 329 -9.62 1.48 4.46
CA GLN A 329 -10.88 0.79 4.72
C GLN A 329 -11.19 0.68 6.22
N GLU A 330 -10.15 0.57 7.06
CA GLU A 330 -10.29 0.47 8.51
C GLU A 330 -10.58 1.82 9.17
N ALA A 331 -10.03 2.91 8.61
CA ALA A 331 -10.20 4.28 9.10
C ALA A 331 -10.47 5.28 7.96
N PRO A 332 -11.58 5.11 7.20
CA PRO A 332 -11.85 5.88 5.98
C PRO A 332 -11.94 7.38 6.20
N GLN A 333 -12.46 7.82 7.36
CA GLN A 333 -12.55 9.23 7.71
C GLN A 333 -11.16 9.85 7.86
N ALA A 334 -10.25 9.19 8.61
CA ALA A 334 -8.90 9.69 8.83
C ALA A 334 -8.11 9.76 7.52
N PHE A 335 -8.27 8.76 6.64
CA PHE A 335 -7.61 8.75 5.34
C PHE A 335 -8.17 9.86 4.42
N ALA A 336 -9.49 10.04 4.37
CA ALA A 336 -10.12 11.10 3.58
C ALA A 336 -9.68 12.49 4.05
N GLU A 337 -9.63 12.73 5.36
CA GLU A 337 -9.13 13.99 5.95
C GLU A 337 -7.67 14.24 5.55
N ALA A 338 -6.80 13.22 5.61
CA ALA A 338 -5.41 13.37 5.17
C ALA A 338 -5.31 13.76 3.69
N VAL A 339 -6.12 13.14 2.82
CA VAL A 339 -6.17 13.48 1.39
C VAL A 339 -6.64 14.91 1.17
N ILE A 340 -7.69 15.34 1.86
CA ILE A 340 -8.26 16.69 1.75
C ILE A 340 -7.26 17.74 2.26
N ASP A 341 -6.59 17.47 3.39
CA ASP A 341 -5.62 18.39 3.98
C ASP A 341 -4.36 18.51 3.10
N ALA A 342 -3.84 17.40 2.59
CA ALA A 342 -2.72 17.40 1.64
C ALA A 342 -3.07 18.18 0.36
N ALA A 343 -4.30 18.03 -0.15
CA ALA A 343 -4.75 18.70 -1.36
C ALA A 343 -4.92 20.23 -1.19
N LYS A 344 -5.10 20.74 0.02
CA LYS A 344 -5.21 22.18 0.32
C LYS A 344 -3.85 22.89 0.44
N GLY A 345 -2.81 22.14 0.85
CA GLY A 345 -1.45 22.64 1.07
C GLY A 345 -0.62 22.73 -0.15
#